data_0042e3963efa20565618dc4609113280
#
_entry.id   0042e3963efa20565618dc4609113280
#
_cell.length_a   1.000
_cell.length_b   1.000
_cell.length_c   1.000
_cell.angle_alpha   90.00
_cell.angle_beta   90.00
_cell.angle_gamma   90.00
#
_symmetry.space_group_name_H-M   'P 1'
#
loop_
_entity.id
_entity.type
_entity.pdbx_description
1 polymer ?
#
loop_
_entity_poly.entity_id
_entity_poly.type
_entity_poly.pdbx_seq_one_letter_code
_entity_poly.pdbx_strand_id
1 'polypeptide(L)'
;MSLFKQAPIRRVIGVDEVGRGCLAGPVVACAAILPDLSYKANVRAALDQLNDSKALKQSVREALDASLQMHSLFAIGVSTVEEIDEINILQASLLAMRRAIDGLMTAHAAKIEPHEDLLVLIDGNKSLANLPSRCRQMTVVKGDATSASIASASVIAKVYRDRLMARLSEEHPHYGWDRNKGYGSKAHREAIAVHGITQWHRKSFRLLDLDDADLSDGSQEPDYGEIQQLGLF
;
A
#
# COMPACT_ATOMS: atom_id res chain seq x y z
N MET A 1 -15.64 33.16 25.40
CA MET A 1 -15.70 31.99 24.54
C MET A 1 -15.15 32.37 23.17
N SER A 2 -13.85 32.10 22.94
CA SER A 2 -13.23 32.34 21.64
C SER A 2 -13.64 31.20 20.70
N LEU A 3 -14.54 31.50 19.78
CA LEU A 3 -14.80 30.64 18.62
C LEU A 3 -13.52 30.67 17.77
N PHE A 4 -12.66 29.70 17.94
CA PHE A 4 -11.57 29.43 16.98
C PHE A 4 -12.25 29.16 15.64
N LYS A 5 -12.30 30.17 14.77
CA LYS A 5 -12.59 29.99 13.35
C LYS A 5 -11.47 29.08 12.82
N GLN A 6 -11.75 27.77 12.68
CA GLN A 6 -10.84 26.89 11.99
C GLN A 6 -10.68 27.42 10.57
N ALA A 7 -9.43 27.57 10.14
CA ALA A 7 -9.17 27.99 8.77
C ALA A 7 -9.80 26.96 7.79
N PRO A 8 -10.29 27.42 6.63
CA PRO A 8 -10.91 26.54 5.66
C PRO A 8 -9.89 25.50 5.18
N ILE A 9 -10.32 24.24 5.10
CA ILE A 9 -9.52 23.17 4.48
C ILE A 9 -9.34 23.54 3.00
N ARG A 10 -8.10 23.60 2.56
CA ARG A 10 -7.79 23.93 1.17
C ARG A 10 -7.50 22.70 0.31
N ARG A 11 -6.94 21.65 0.90
CA ARG A 11 -6.65 20.41 0.17
C ARG A 11 -7.00 19.18 0.99
N VAL A 12 -7.32 18.12 0.26
CA VAL A 12 -7.62 16.80 0.82
C VAL A 12 -6.55 15.83 0.33
N ILE A 13 -5.91 15.13 1.28
CA ILE A 13 -5.01 14.02 1.03
C ILE A 13 -5.79 12.74 1.28
N GLY A 14 -5.97 11.90 0.27
CA GLY A 14 -6.46 10.54 0.44
C GLY A 14 -5.29 9.58 0.69
N VAL A 15 -5.48 8.64 1.62
CA VAL A 15 -4.44 7.66 1.99
C VAL A 15 -5.06 6.28 2.06
N ASP A 16 -4.43 5.31 1.40
CA ASP A 16 -4.82 3.90 1.44
C ASP A 16 -3.59 2.99 1.35
N GLU A 17 -3.74 1.74 1.85
CA GLU A 17 -2.69 0.72 1.79
C GLU A 17 -3.15 -0.55 1.06
N VAL A 18 -2.18 -1.29 0.54
CA VAL A 18 -2.36 -2.56 -0.14
C VAL A 18 -1.35 -3.60 0.35
N GLY A 19 -1.78 -4.85 0.36
CA GLY A 19 -0.89 -5.97 0.67
C GLY A 19 -0.92 -6.41 2.12
N ARG A 20 -1.89 -6.01 2.95
CA ARG A 20 -1.98 -6.43 4.37
C ARG A 20 -2.12 -7.92 4.54
N GLY A 21 -3.02 -8.57 3.81
CA GLY A 21 -3.30 -10.00 3.92
C GLY A 21 -2.40 -10.92 3.10
N CYS A 22 -1.31 -10.42 2.53
CA CYS A 22 -0.40 -11.21 1.71
C CYS A 22 0.61 -11.98 2.60
N LEU A 23 0.98 -13.18 2.18
CA LEU A 23 2.03 -13.99 2.82
C LEU A 23 3.43 -13.53 2.42
N ALA A 24 3.55 -12.83 1.28
CA ALA A 24 4.83 -12.36 0.75
C ALA A 24 4.75 -10.90 0.26
N GLY A 25 5.89 -10.24 0.29
CA GLY A 25 6.11 -8.88 -0.16
C GLY A 25 5.74 -7.82 0.87
N PRO A 26 6.15 -6.56 0.64
CA PRO A 26 5.91 -5.45 1.53
C PRO A 26 4.43 -5.04 1.59
N VAL A 27 4.08 -4.25 2.60
CA VAL A 27 2.87 -3.43 2.58
C VAL A 27 3.21 -2.08 1.95
N VAL A 28 2.35 -1.62 1.06
CA VAL A 28 2.54 -0.39 0.30
C VAL A 28 1.35 0.52 0.55
N ALA A 29 1.61 1.79 0.81
CA ALA A 29 0.59 2.83 0.90
C ALA A 29 0.85 3.95 -0.11
N CYS A 30 -0.19 4.66 -0.46
CA CYS A 30 -0.11 5.89 -1.23
C CYS A 30 -0.81 7.01 -0.49
N ALA A 31 -0.25 8.21 -0.57
CA ALA A 31 -0.92 9.46 -0.24
C ALA A 31 -1.11 10.25 -1.53
N ALA A 32 -2.32 10.73 -1.81
CA ALA A 32 -2.64 11.43 -3.04
C ALA A 32 -3.48 12.67 -2.81
N ILE A 33 -3.15 13.77 -3.50
CA ILE A 33 -3.96 14.97 -3.64
C ILE A 33 -4.44 15.04 -5.09
N LEU A 34 -5.75 14.98 -5.29
CA LEU A 34 -6.33 15.14 -6.61
C LEU A 34 -6.24 16.61 -7.08
N PRO A 35 -6.12 16.86 -8.39
CA PRO A 35 -6.23 18.18 -8.92
C PRO A 35 -7.63 18.76 -8.67
N ASP A 36 -7.78 20.08 -8.80
CA ASP A 36 -9.09 20.68 -8.84
C ASP A 36 -9.90 20.15 -10.03
N LEU A 37 -10.94 19.38 -9.74
CA LEU A 37 -11.75 18.65 -10.73
C LEU A 37 -12.66 19.57 -11.55
N SER A 38 -12.78 20.86 -11.16
CA SER A 38 -13.58 21.83 -11.90
C SER A 38 -13.07 22.07 -13.34
N TYR A 39 -11.79 21.76 -13.60
CA TYR A 39 -11.11 22.07 -14.86
C TYR A 39 -10.84 20.87 -15.78
N LYS A 40 -11.05 19.63 -15.33
CA LYS A 40 -10.61 18.44 -16.12
C LYS A 40 -11.69 17.37 -16.21
N ALA A 41 -12.57 17.48 -17.20
CA ALA A 41 -13.63 16.49 -17.48
C ALA A 41 -13.08 15.04 -17.62
N ASN A 42 -11.88 14.88 -18.21
CA ASN A 42 -11.25 13.57 -18.41
C ASN A 42 -10.84 12.90 -17.09
N VAL A 43 -10.35 13.67 -16.12
CA VAL A 43 -9.99 13.14 -14.79
C VAL A 43 -11.26 12.77 -14.02
N ARG A 44 -12.33 13.58 -14.15
CA ARG A 44 -13.61 13.29 -13.53
C ARG A 44 -14.23 12.00 -14.05
N ALA A 45 -14.24 11.81 -15.38
CA ALA A 45 -14.74 10.58 -15.98
C ALA A 45 -13.93 9.33 -15.57
N ALA A 46 -12.62 9.49 -15.36
CA ALA A 46 -11.77 8.43 -14.82
C ALA A 46 -12.09 8.15 -13.34
N LEU A 47 -12.37 9.18 -12.56
CA LEU A 47 -12.73 9.05 -11.14
C LEU A 47 -14.13 8.49 -10.93
N ASP A 48 -15.08 8.76 -11.84
CA ASP A 48 -16.42 8.16 -11.80
C ASP A 48 -16.37 6.62 -11.96
N GLN A 49 -15.30 6.09 -12.60
CA GLN A 49 -15.04 4.65 -12.69
C GLN A 49 -14.44 4.07 -11.39
N LEU A 50 -13.94 4.89 -10.46
CA LEU A 50 -13.33 4.45 -9.20
C LEU A 50 -14.34 3.86 -8.20
N ASN A 51 -15.63 4.17 -8.31
CA ASN A 51 -16.65 3.66 -7.40
C ASN A 51 -16.74 2.12 -7.35
N ASP A 52 -16.04 1.42 -8.27
CA ASP A 52 -15.94 -0.04 -8.31
C ASP A 52 -14.48 -0.50 -8.50
N SER A 53 -13.53 0.15 -7.81
CA SER A 53 -12.08 -0.03 -8.02
C SER A 53 -11.61 -1.49 -7.82
N LYS A 54 -12.29 -2.27 -6.96
CA LYS A 54 -11.97 -3.68 -6.71
C LYS A 54 -12.44 -4.60 -7.85
N ALA A 55 -13.46 -4.19 -8.63
CA ALA A 55 -13.97 -4.93 -9.77
C ALA A 55 -13.32 -4.50 -11.11
N LEU A 56 -12.48 -3.46 -11.12
CA LEU A 56 -11.81 -3.00 -12.34
C LEU A 56 -10.85 -4.06 -12.89
N LYS A 57 -10.97 -4.35 -14.18
CA LYS A 57 -9.97 -5.16 -14.91
C LYS A 57 -8.59 -4.51 -14.78
N GLN A 58 -7.54 -5.33 -14.78
CA GLN A 58 -6.17 -4.86 -14.63
C GLN A 58 -5.80 -3.74 -15.62
N SER A 59 -6.13 -3.91 -16.91
CA SER A 59 -5.84 -2.93 -17.94
C SER A 59 -6.51 -1.57 -17.72
N VAL A 60 -7.75 -1.55 -17.22
CA VAL A 60 -8.47 -0.33 -16.87
C VAL A 60 -7.81 0.36 -15.66
N ARG A 61 -7.40 -0.42 -14.66
CA ARG A 61 -6.71 0.09 -13.48
C ARG A 61 -5.34 0.69 -13.84
N GLU A 62 -4.60 0.08 -14.74
CA GLU A 62 -3.30 0.59 -15.21
C GLU A 62 -3.44 1.88 -16.02
N ALA A 63 -4.47 1.98 -16.87
CA ALA A 63 -4.76 3.22 -17.61
C ALA A 63 -5.17 4.35 -16.66
N LEU A 64 -5.97 4.03 -15.63
CA LEU A 64 -6.38 4.98 -14.61
C LEU A 64 -5.18 5.43 -13.75
N ASP A 65 -4.31 4.51 -13.35
CA ASP A 65 -3.06 4.80 -12.64
C ASP A 65 -2.19 5.80 -13.42
N ALA A 66 -1.97 5.56 -14.72
CA ALA A 66 -1.20 6.47 -15.57
C ALA A 66 -1.81 7.90 -15.59
N SER A 67 -3.14 7.99 -15.69
CA SER A 67 -3.84 9.27 -15.66
C SER A 67 -3.73 9.95 -14.29
N LEU A 68 -3.90 9.20 -13.21
CA LEU A 68 -3.77 9.72 -11.85
C LEU A 68 -2.36 10.23 -11.56
N GLN A 69 -1.32 9.49 -11.94
CA GLN A 69 0.07 9.90 -11.74
C GLN A 69 0.40 11.17 -12.52
N MET A 70 -0.15 11.36 -13.70
CA MET A 70 0.07 12.56 -14.51
C MET A 70 -0.57 13.82 -13.90
N HIS A 71 -1.68 13.68 -13.19
CA HIS A 71 -2.53 14.81 -12.80
C HIS A 71 -2.59 15.05 -11.29
N SER A 72 -2.20 14.09 -10.45
CA SER A 72 -2.24 14.21 -8.99
C SER A 72 -0.86 14.53 -8.41
N LEU A 73 -0.84 15.05 -7.20
CA LEU A 73 0.35 15.01 -6.35
C LEU A 73 0.25 13.73 -5.54
N PHE A 74 1.26 12.89 -5.58
CA PHE A 74 1.24 11.64 -4.83
C PHE A 74 2.63 11.22 -4.37
N ALA A 75 2.68 10.37 -3.38
CA ALA A 75 3.87 9.64 -2.99
C ALA A 75 3.53 8.24 -2.47
N ILE A 76 4.46 7.32 -2.63
CA ILE A 76 4.39 5.96 -2.15
C ILE A 76 5.17 5.86 -0.84
N GLY A 77 4.60 5.13 0.12
CA GLY A 77 5.29 4.69 1.33
C GLY A 77 5.29 3.16 1.39
N VAL A 78 6.40 2.59 1.80
CA VAL A 78 6.59 1.14 1.87
C VAL A 78 7.03 0.76 3.27
N SER A 79 6.50 -0.33 3.81
CA SER A 79 7.09 -1.04 4.95
C SER A 79 7.48 -2.44 4.51
N THR A 80 8.73 -2.79 4.81
CA THR A 80 9.36 -4.03 4.34
C THR A 80 8.80 -5.27 5.04
N VAL A 81 9.20 -6.44 4.59
CA VAL A 81 8.83 -7.71 5.22
C VAL A 81 9.39 -7.79 6.63
N GLU A 82 10.64 -7.36 6.83
CA GLU A 82 11.32 -7.33 8.12
C GLU A 82 10.56 -6.42 9.11
N GLU A 83 10.17 -5.22 8.68
CA GLU A 83 9.38 -4.30 9.50
C GLU A 83 8.00 -4.90 9.84
N ILE A 84 7.36 -5.62 8.91
CA ILE A 84 6.09 -6.30 9.19
C ILE A 84 6.27 -7.35 10.28
N ASP A 85 7.34 -8.14 10.19
CA ASP A 85 7.63 -9.19 11.16
C ASP A 85 8.03 -8.63 12.53
N GLU A 86 8.69 -7.46 12.56
CA GLU A 86 9.12 -6.79 13.80
C GLU A 86 7.97 -6.09 14.53
N ILE A 87 7.18 -5.26 13.80
CA ILE A 87 6.19 -4.37 14.43
C ILE A 87 4.74 -4.79 14.21
N ASN A 88 4.48 -5.88 13.57
CA ASN A 88 3.21 -6.43 13.04
C ASN A 88 2.61 -5.64 11.88
N ILE A 89 1.69 -6.30 11.15
CA ILE A 89 1.09 -5.75 9.92
C ILE A 89 0.28 -4.47 10.15
N LEU A 90 -0.36 -4.31 11.30
CA LEU A 90 -1.11 -3.09 11.58
C LEU A 90 -0.18 -1.89 11.70
N GLN A 91 0.88 -2.01 12.50
CA GLN A 91 1.84 -0.93 12.70
C GLN A 91 2.64 -0.65 11.42
N ALA A 92 3.01 -1.70 10.67
CA ALA A 92 3.67 -1.56 9.37
C ALA A 92 2.79 -0.85 8.34
N SER A 93 1.47 -1.12 8.33
CA SER A 93 0.53 -0.39 7.46
C SER A 93 0.48 1.10 7.81
N LEU A 94 0.37 1.43 9.10
CA LEU A 94 0.37 2.83 9.56
C LEU A 94 1.71 3.53 9.27
N LEU A 95 2.83 2.81 9.40
CA LEU A 95 4.16 3.32 9.04
C LEU A 95 4.27 3.61 7.53
N ALA A 96 3.78 2.70 6.68
CA ALA A 96 3.74 2.91 5.23
C ALA A 96 2.87 4.13 4.86
N MET A 97 1.69 4.27 5.45
CA MET A 97 0.82 5.44 5.26
C MET A 97 1.53 6.74 5.70
N ARG A 98 2.21 6.72 6.84
CA ARG A 98 2.95 7.88 7.33
C ARG A 98 4.08 8.25 6.37
N ARG A 99 4.86 7.28 5.89
CA ARG A 99 5.91 7.48 4.89
C ARG A 99 5.38 8.07 3.59
N ALA A 100 4.20 7.63 3.16
CA ALA A 100 3.54 8.17 1.98
C ALA A 100 3.18 9.66 2.17
N ILE A 101 2.63 10.04 3.32
CA ILE A 101 2.29 11.44 3.63
C ILE A 101 3.56 12.30 3.71
N ASP A 102 4.59 11.84 4.42
CA ASP A 102 5.85 12.59 4.56
C ASP A 102 6.55 12.74 3.21
N GLY A 103 6.55 11.69 2.39
CA GLY A 103 7.06 11.73 1.03
C GLY A 103 6.30 12.70 0.13
N LEU A 104 4.96 12.72 0.21
CA LEU A 104 4.12 13.67 -0.51
C LEU A 104 4.45 15.12 -0.14
N MET A 105 4.56 15.40 1.16
CA MET A 105 4.88 16.74 1.67
C MET A 105 6.26 17.20 1.23
N THR A 106 7.23 16.31 1.20
CA THR A 106 8.60 16.59 0.80
C THR A 106 8.71 16.77 -0.71
N ALA A 107 8.21 15.84 -1.49
CA ALA A 107 8.34 15.87 -2.95
C ALA A 107 7.57 17.03 -3.60
N HIS A 108 6.51 17.50 -2.95
CA HIS A 108 5.66 18.55 -3.49
C HIS A 108 5.63 19.81 -2.63
N ALA A 109 6.68 20.06 -1.84
CA ALA A 109 6.78 21.24 -0.95
C ALA A 109 6.57 22.57 -1.67
N ALA A 110 7.01 22.71 -2.93
CA ALA A 110 6.80 23.91 -3.73
C ALA A 110 5.34 24.14 -4.19
N LYS A 111 4.49 23.09 -4.09
CA LYS A 111 3.08 23.14 -4.52
C LYS A 111 2.10 23.11 -3.35
N ILE A 112 2.56 22.85 -2.15
CA ILE A 112 1.77 22.76 -0.92
C ILE A 112 2.26 23.89 -0.01
N GLU A 113 1.44 24.94 0.15
CA GLU A 113 1.82 26.11 0.94
C GLU A 113 2.15 25.73 2.39
N PRO A 114 3.19 26.30 3.02
CA PRO A 114 3.59 25.96 4.40
C PRO A 114 2.50 26.15 5.45
N HIS A 115 1.62 27.09 5.20
CA HIS A 115 0.50 27.46 6.13
C HIS A 115 -0.84 26.91 5.69
N GLU A 116 -0.87 26.04 4.67
CA GLU A 116 -2.10 25.44 4.16
C GLU A 116 -2.63 24.37 5.11
N ASP A 117 -3.88 24.51 5.53
CA ASP A 117 -4.58 23.49 6.31
C ASP A 117 -4.99 22.32 5.41
N LEU A 118 -4.57 21.13 5.79
CA LEU A 118 -4.78 19.90 5.05
C LEU A 118 -5.73 18.98 5.81
N LEU A 119 -6.64 18.33 5.08
CA LEU A 119 -7.42 17.21 5.60
C LEU A 119 -6.86 15.90 5.06
N VAL A 120 -6.42 15.02 5.96
CA VAL A 120 -5.96 13.68 5.63
C VAL A 120 -7.11 12.70 5.84
N LEU A 121 -7.62 12.13 4.76
CA LEU A 121 -8.63 11.07 4.77
C LEU A 121 -7.89 9.71 4.70
N ILE A 122 -8.06 8.90 5.73
CA ILE A 122 -7.36 7.62 5.88
C ILE A 122 -8.38 6.50 5.71
N ASP A 123 -8.12 5.55 4.80
CA ASP A 123 -8.96 4.36 4.71
C ASP A 123 -8.92 3.53 6.00
N GLY A 124 -10.09 3.01 6.37
CA GLY A 124 -10.23 2.19 7.58
C GLY A 124 -10.62 2.95 8.83
N ASN A 125 -10.23 2.45 10.01
CA ASN A 125 -10.66 2.95 11.32
C ASN A 125 -9.50 3.31 12.26
N LYS A 126 -8.28 3.38 11.76
CA LYS A 126 -7.09 3.69 12.56
C LYS A 126 -6.50 5.04 12.15
N SER A 127 -6.29 5.89 13.13
CA SER A 127 -5.62 7.18 12.95
C SER A 127 -4.10 7.03 12.98
N LEU A 128 -3.41 7.99 12.36
CA LEU A 128 -1.96 8.09 12.36
C LEU A 128 -1.48 8.95 13.52
N ALA A 129 -0.45 8.50 14.21
CA ALA A 129 0.21 9.30 15.24
C ALA A 129 1.12 10.37 14.61
N ASN A 130 1.32 11.47 15.35
CA ASN A 130 2.34 12.48 15.08
C ASN A 130 2.28 13.13 13.68
N LEU A 131 1.09 13.29 13.09
CA LEU A 131 0.96 14.12 11.89
C LEU A 131 1.31 15.59 12.21
N PRO A 132 1.84 16.35 11.22
CA PRO A 132 2.04 17.79 11.37
C PRO A 132 0.77 18.50 11.84
N SER A 133 0.90 19.52 12.70
CA SER A 133 -0.26 20.23 13.32
C SER A 133 -1.24 20.83 12.32
N ARG A 134 -0.78 21.14 11.11
CA ARG A 134 -1.60 21.62 10.00
C ARG A 134 -2.41 20.51 9.29
N CYS A 135 -2.15 19.24 9.63
CA CYS A 135 -2.88 18.10 9.09
C CYS A 135 -3.97 17.67 10.06
N ARG A 136 -5.22 18.00 9.73
CA ARG A 136 -6.38 17.37 10.38
C ARG A 136 -6.62 16.02 9.74
N GLN A 137 -6.91 14.99 10.51
CA GLN A 137 -7.15 13.65 9.98
C GLN A 137 -8.57 13.17 10.27
N MET A 138 -9.09 12.35 9.37
CA MET A 138 -10.35 11.64 9.50
C MET A 138 -10.20 10.23 8.94
N THR A 139 -10.60 9.23 9.71
CA THR A 139 -10.69 7.85 9.24
C THR A 139 -12.03 7.62 8.54
N VAL A 140 -12.01 6.90 7.42
CA VAL A 140 -13.19 6.63 6.60
C VAL A 140 -13.24 5.13 6.31
N VAL A 141 -14.19 4.44 6.95
CA VAL A 141 -14.39 3.02 6.71
C VAL A 141 -14.90 2.79 5.29
N LYS A 142 -14.24 1.92 4.53
CA LYS A 142 -14.47 1.71 3.09
C LYS A 142 -14.34 3.03 2.30
N GLY A 143 -13.32 3.81 2.65
CA GLY A 143 -13.06 5.11 2.04
C GLY A 143 -12.70 5.00 0.55
N ASP A 144 -12.11 3.89 0.15
CA ASP A 144 -11.82 3.53 -1.25
C ASP A 144 -13.08 3.49 -2.13
N ALA A 145 -14.26 3.21 -1.55
CA ALA A 145 -15.54 3.20 -2.25
C ALA A 145 -16.33 4.53 -2.11
N THR A 146 -15.95 5.43 -1.20
CA THR A 146 -16.76 6.60 -0.85
C THR A 146 -16.03 7.93 -1.05
N SER A 147 -14.71 7.93 -1.17
CA SER A 147 -13.87 9.10 -1.34
C SER A 147 -12.97 8.98 -2.56
N ALA A 148 -13.12 9.86 -3.54
CA ALA A 148 -12.28 9.88 -4.73
C ALA A 148 -10.78 10.01 -4.41
N SER A 149 -10.42 10.76 -3.36
CA SER A 149 -9.02 10.93 -2.95
C SER A 149 -8.43 9.63 -2.40
N ILE A 150 -9.19 8.89 -1.56
CA ILE A 150 -8.76 7.58 -1.04
C ILE A 150 -8.73 6.56 -2.18
N ALA A 151 -9.77 6.50 -3.03
CA ALA A 151 -9.83 5.61 -4.18
C ALA A 151 -8.64 5.79 -5.14
N SER A 152 -8.22 7.04 -5.36
CA SER A 152 -7.03 7.33 -6.18
C SER A 152 -5.75 6.82 -5.54
N ALA A 153 -5.58 7.01 -4.23
CA ALA A 153 -4.45 6.45 -3.49
C ALA A 153 -4.45 4.92 -3.57
N SER A 154 -5.61 4.29 -3.42
CA SER A 154 -5.81 2.84 -3.55
C SER A 154 -5.33 2.31 -4.90
N VAL A 155 -5.76 2.92 -6.01
CA VAL A 155 -5.36 2.52 -7.36
C VAL A 155 -3.85 2.63 -7.56
N ILE A 156 -3.25 3.76 -7.18
CA ILE A 156 -1.81 3.99 -7.33
C ILE A 156 -1.01 2.99 -6.50
N ALA A 157 -1.37 2.79 -5.22
CA ALA A 157 -0.71 1.82 -4.35
C ALA A 157 -0.83 0.39 -4.91
N LYS A 158 -2.02 0.01 -5.40
CA LYS A 158 -2.28 -1.30 -5.96
C LYS A 158 -1.46 -1.58 -7.20
N VAL A 159 -1.42 -0.66 -8.17
CA VAL A 159 -0.63 -0.84 -9.40
C VAL A 159 0.86 -0.88 -9.09
N TYR A 160 1.33 -0.01 -8.21
CA TYR A 160 2.73 -0.02 -7.78
C TYR A 160 3.13 -1.39 -7.18
N ARG A 161 2.32 -1.89 -6.21
CA ARG A 161 2.61 -3.17 -5.57
C ARG A 161 2.49 -4.36 -6.53
N ASP A 162 1.50 -4.35 -7.41
CA ASP A 162 1.32 -5.44 -8.40
C ASP A 162 2.52 -5.53 -9.34
N ARG A 163 3.09 -4.40 -9.78
CA ARG A 163 4.31 -4.34 -10.58
C ARG A 163 5.54 -4.82 -9.79
N LEU A 164 5.63 -4.45 -8.52
CA LEU A 164 6.70 -4.96 -7.64
C LEU A 164 6.63 -6.48 -7.52
N MET A 165 5.46 -7.05 -7.22
CA MET A 165 5.28 -8.49 -7.09
C MET A 165 5.51 -9.24 -8.40
N ALA A 166 5.22 -8.64 -9.55
CA ALA A 166 5.55 -9.22 -10.85
C ALA A 166 7.06 -9.33 -11.07
N ARG A 167 7.82 -8.27 -10.74
CA ARG A 167 9.30 -8.31 -10.81
C ARG A 167 9.89 -9.34 -9.87
N LEU A 168 9.40 -9.42 -8.63
CA LEU A 168 9.84 -10.44 -7.68
C LEU A 168 9.51 -11.87 -8.15
N SER A 169 8.44 -12.03 -8.96
CA SER A 169 8.11 -13.33 -9.56
C SER A 169 9.11 -13.77 -10.62
N GLU A 170 9.78 -12.83 -11.30
CA GLU A 170 10.86 -13.16 -12.25
C GLU A 170 12.07 -13.77 -11.54
N GLU A 171 12.40 -13.29 -10.33
CA GLU A 171 13.49 -13.81 -9.50
C GLU A 171 13.08 -15.10 -8.75
N HIS A 172 11.79 -15.25 -8.45
CA HIS A 172 11.24 -16.35 -7.67
C HIS A 172 10.02 -16.99 -8.36
N PRO A 173 10.18 -17.62 -9.54
CA PRO A 173 9.06 -18.03 -10.40
C PRO A 173 8.16 -19.11 -9.78
N HIS A 174 8.67 -19.89 -8.84
CA HIS A 174 7.93 -21.00 -8.22
C HIS A 174 6.69 -20.56 -7.43
N TYR A 175 6.70 -19.34 -6.89
CA TYR A 175 5.61 -18.85 -6.01
C TYR A 175 4.46 -18.19 -6.78
N GLY A 176 4.61 -17.90 -8.08
CA GLY A 176 3.56 -17.34 -8.94
C GLY A 176 3.06 -15.96 -8.49
N TRP A 177 3.96 -15.11 -7.97
CA TRP A 177 3.62 -13.78 -7.44
C TRP A 177 3.16 -12.80 -8.53
N ASP A 178 3.47 -13.07 -9.79
CA ASP A 178 2.90 -12.37 -10.96
C ASP A 178 1.36 -12.49 -11.02
N ARG A 179 0.80 -13.61 -10.52
CA ARG A 179 -0.63 -13.90 -10.51
C ARG A 179 -1.26 -13.68 -9.16
N ASN A 180 -0.75 -14.33 -8.11
CA ASN A 180 -1.33 -14.29 -6.78
C ASN A 180 -0.95 -13.04 -5.96
N LYS A 181 -0.03 -12.20 -6.43
CA LYS A 181 0.42 -10.96 -5.78
C LYS A 181 0.88 -11.14 -4.32
N GLY A 182 1.35 -12.36 -3.98
CA GLY A 182 1.77 -12.72 -2.63
C GLY A 182 0.64 -13.15 -1.70
N TYR A 183 -0.62 -13.20 -2.15
CA TYR A 183 -1.71 -13.75 -1.35
C TYR A 183 -1.56 -15.26 -1.15
N GLY A 184 -2.05 -15.76 -0.01
CA GLY A 184 -2.00 -17.16 0.38
C GLY A 184 -2.99 -18.04 -0.40
N SER A 185 -2.90 -18.04 -1.73
CA SER A 185 -3.63 -18.99 -2.56
C SER A 185 -3.10 -20.41 -2.34
N LYS A 186 -3.92 -21.42 -2.67
CA LYS A 186 -3.51 -22.83 -2.56
C LYS A 186 -2.17 -23.07 -3.27
N ALA A 187 -2.02 -22.62 -4.52
CA ALA A 187 -0.78 -22.77 -5.28
C ALA A 187 0.44 -22.07 -4.62
N HIS A 188 0.23 -20.92 -3.93
CA HIS A 188 1.32 -20.26 -3.23
C HIS A 188 1.74 -21.03 -1.98
N ARG A 189 0.80 -21.57 -1.21
CA ARG A 189 1.09 -22.41 -0.04
C ARG A 189 1.76 -23.74 -0.42
N GLU A 190 1.30 -24.39 -1.50
CA GLU A 190 1.94 -25.57 -2.07
C GLU A 190 3.39 -25.27 -2.50
N ALA A 191 3.62 -24.11 -3.13
CA ALA A 191 4.97 -23.70 -3.50
C ALA A 191 5.86 -23.46 -2.26
N ILE A 192 5.32 -22.86 -1.19
CA ILE A 192 6.03 -22.70 0.08
C ILE A 192 6.38 -24.08 0.69
N ALA A 193 5.45 -25.03 0.67
CA ALA A 193 5.69 -26.37 1.20
C ALA A 193 6.79 -27.12 0.44
N VAL A 194 6.88 -26.93 -0.88
CA VAL A 194 7.88 -27.62 -1.74
C VAL A 194 9.23 -26.91 -1.76
N HIS A 195 9.25 -25.58 -1.85
CA HIS A 195 10.46 -24.79 -2.09
C HIS A 195 10.94 -24.02 -0.85
N GLY A 196 10.22 -24.11 0.27
CA GLY A 196 10.51 -23.34 1.47
C GLY A 196 10.09 -21.87 1.36
N ILE A 197 10.63 -21.05 2.24
CA ILE A 197 10.40 -19.60 2.25
C ILE A 197 11.60 -18.85 1.69
N THR A 198 11.35 -17.63 1.20
CA THR A 198 12.39 -16.66 0.83
C THR A 198 12.39 -15.49 1.80
N GLN A 199 13.33 -14.57 1.67
CA GLN A 199 13.36 -13.29 2.40
C GLN A 199 12.09 -12.44 2.20
N TRP A 200 11.32 -12.69 1.15
CA TRP A 200 10.09 -11.96 0.85
C TRP A 200 8.85 -12.53 1.55
N HIS A 201 8.94 -13.68 2.22
CA HIS A 201 7.84 -14.25 3.00
C HIS A 201 7.82 -13.68 4.42
N ARG A 202 6.61 -13.37 4.90
CA ARG A 202 6.37 -12.82 6.23
C ARG A 202 6.35 -13.92 7.27
N LYS A 203 7.43 -14.07 8.02
CA LYS A 203 7.61 -15.16 9.00
C LYS A 203 6.60 -15.08 10.16
N SER A 204 6.10 -13.89 10.48
CA SER A 204 5.07 -13.66 11.49
C SER A 204 3.67 -14.09 11.06
N PHE A 205 3.48 -14.48 9.78
CA PHE A 205 2.20 -14.94 9.25
C PHE A 205 2.14 -16.46 9.22
N ARG A 206 0.90 -17.01 9.31
CA ARG A 206 0.68 -18.44 9.10
C ARG A 206 0.84 -18.78 7.61
N LEU A 207 2.00 -19.30 7.26
CA LEU A 207 2.39 -19.56 5.88
C LEU A 207 1.79 -20.85 5.32
N LEU A 208 1.71 -21.93 6.15
CA LEU A 208 1.13 -23.22 5.80
C LEU A 208 -0.17 -23.46 6.57
N ASP A 209 -1.10 -24.21 5.99
CA ASP A 209 -2.28 -24.71 6.69
C ASP A 209 -1.91 -25.93 7.55
N LEU A 210 -2.52 -26.11 8.72
CA LEU A 210 -2.16 -27.18 9.65
C LEU A 210 -2.41 -28.59 9.08
N ASP A 211 -3.29 -28.71 8.08
CA ASP A 211 -3.62 -29.96 7.43
C ASP A 211 -2.51 -30.43 6.47
N ASP A 212 -1.60 -29.54 6.03
CA ASP A 212 -0.43 -29.87 5.19
C ASP A 212 0.81 -30.25 6.03
N ALA A 213 0.78 -30.09 7.35
CA ALA A 213 1.90 -30.37 8.25
C ALA A 213 2.13 -31.89 8.51
N ASP A 214 1.16 -32.73 8.19
CA ASP A 214 1.26 -34.19 8.39
C ASP A 214 2.06 -34.93 7.28
N LEU A 215 2.58 -34.21 6.27
CA LEU A 215 3.32 -34.82 5.15
C LEU A 215 4.83 -34.64 5.19
N SER A 216 5.40 -34.05 6.24
CA SER A 216 6.85 -33.89 6.36
C SER A 216 7.40 -34.31 7.73
N ASP A 217 7.22 -35.56 8.11
CA ASP A 217 8.11 -36.22 9.07
C ASP A 217 9.31 -36.81 8.29
N GLY A 218 10.29 -35.97 8.07
CA GLY A 218 11.54 -36.25 7.42
C GLY A 218 12.60 -35.25 7.88
N SER A 219 13.12 -35.50 9.09
CA SER A 219 14.26 -34.84 9.72
C SER A 219 15.33 -34.32 8.75
N GLN A 220 15.35 -33.01 8.47
CA GLN A 220 16.55 -32.23 8.17
C GLN A 220 16.30 -30.79 8.54
N GLU A 221 16.98 -30.31 9.60
CA GLU A 221 17.08 -28.90 9.90
C GLU A 221 17.75 -28.18 8.72
N PRO A 222 17.19 -27.06 8.23
CA PRO A 222 17.87 -26.28 7.20
C PRO A 222 19.09 -25.57 7.83
N ASP A 223 20.25 -25.84 7.27
CA ASP A 223 21.52 -25.15 7.56
C ASP A 223 21.38 -23.66 7.17
N TYR A 224 21.39 -22.80 8.16
CA TYR A 224 21.43 -21.35 7.96
C TYR A 224 22.87 -20.88 7.77
N GLY A 225 23.46 -21.17 6.58
CA GLY A 225 24.74 -20.61 6.18
C GLY A 225 24.70 -19.07 6.18
N GLU A 226 25.68 -18.49 6.85
CA GLU A 226 25.96 -17.06 6.93
C GLU A 226 25.98 -16.40 5.54
N ILE A 227 25.14 -15.40 5.31
CA ILE A 227 25.28 -14.49 4.17
C ILE A 227 25.61 -13.10 4.70
N GLN A 228 26.90 -12.77 4.61
CA GLN A 228 27.40 -11.39 4.73
C GLN A 228 26.97 -10.57 3.51
N GLN A 229 26.49 -9.39 3.84
CA GLN A 229 26.49 -8.12 3.10
C GLN A 229 26.70 -8.15 1.58
N LEU A 230 25.69 -7.73 0.86
CA LEU A 230 25.84 -6.92 -0.35
C LEU A 230 24.87 -5.73 -0.24
N GLY A 231 25.47 -4.55 -0.05
CA GLY A 231 24.75 -3.28 -0.04
C GLY A 231 24.30 -2.89 -1.43
N LEU A 232 23.06 -2.44 -1.52
CA LEU A 232 22.53 -1.64 -2.63
C LEU A 232 21.33 -0.85 -2.10
N PHE A 233 21.57 0.41 -1.78
CA PHE A 233 20.57 1.48 -1.79
C PHE A 233 21.13 2.63 -2.62
#